data_cdbc0836ce8ad4087972250f61f20953
#
_entry.id   cdbc0836ce8ad4087972250f61f20953
#
_cell.length_a   1.000
_cell.length_b   1.000
_cell.length_c   1.000
_cell.angle_alpha   90.00
_cell.angle_beta   90.00
_cell.angle_gamma   90.00
#
_symmetry.space_group_name_H-M   'P 1'
#
loop_
_entity.id
_entity.type
_entity.pdbx_description
1 polymer ?
#
loop_
_entity_poly.entity_id
_entity_poly.type
_entity_poly.pdbx_seq_one_letter_code
_entity_poly.pdbx_strand_id
1 'polypeptide(L)'
;MPALNGEFLSGRQAVLPSVASGRVALLALGFSYESRFAVEAWIGRFRKDFGDKPQATFFEVPMIGGMARLGKWFIDSGMRRGTPKEDHEHVITVYGGTDPWKQRLGFKAPDAAYLILLDQHGVVRWRHGGMFDEQAYRTLSKSVSDLLGEPR
;
A
#
# COMPACT_ATOMS: atom_id res chain seq x y z
N MET A 1 0.44 -0.53 -14.31
CA MET A 1 0.04 0.56 -13.40
C MET A 1 0.79 1.84 -13.79
N PRO A 2 0.14 3.00 -13.81
CA PRO A 2 0.84 4.27 -14.03
C PRO A 2 1.87 4.53 -12.93
N ALA A 3 2.90 5.30 -13.24
CA ALA A 3 3.95 5.61 -12.28
C ALA A 3 3.42 6.45 -11.12
N LEU A 4 3.84 6.10 -9.91
CA LEU A 4 3.51 6.82 -8.69
C LEU A 4 4.82 7.14 -7.96
N ASN A 5 5.13 8.43 -7.86
CA ASN A 5 6.38 8.90 -7.27
C ASN A 5 6.20 9.23 -5.80
N GLY A 6 7.10 8.74 -4.98
CA GLY A 6 7.07 9.00 -3.53
C GLY A 6 8.45 8.87 -2.91
N GLU A 7 8.45 8.80 -1.58
CA GLU A 7 9.67 8.61 -0.80
C GLU A 7 9.47 7.54 0.24
N PHE A 8 10.46 6.67 0.40
CA PHE A 8 10.50 5.78 1.57
C PHE A 8 10.66 6.59 2.85
N LEU A 9 10.28 6.02 3.98
CA LEU A 9 10.53 6.67 5.28
C LEU A 9 12.02 6.92 5.53
N SER A 10 12.88 6.14 4.88
CA SER A 10 14.34 6.34 4.91
C SER A 10 14.79 7.61 4.19
N GLY A 11 13.93 8.22 3.39
CA GLY A 11 14.23 9.43 2.61
C GLY A 11 14.59 9.16 1.17
N ARG A 12 14.80 7.88 0.78
CA ARG A 12 15.12 7.57 -0.61
C ARG A 12 13.89 7.73 -1.51
N GLN A 13 14.12 8.15 -2.75
CA GLN A 13 13.06 8.25 -3.74
C GLN A 13 12.57 6.85 -4.13
N ALA A 14 11.28 6.75 -4.37
CA ALA A 14 10.64 5.51 -4.79
C ALA A 14 9.68 5.78 -5.93
N VAL A 15 9.71 4.93 -6.94
CA VAL A 15 8.75 4.98 -8.04
C VAL A 15 8.05 3.62 -8.11
N LEU A 16 6.74 3.63 -7.95
CA LEU A 16 5.92 2.45 -8.17
C LEU A 16 5.45 2.44 -9.63
N PRO A 17 5.41 1.28 -10.29
CA PRO A 17 5.64 -0.06 -9.77
C PRO A 17 7.11 -0.51 -9.77
N SER A 18 8.04 0.33 -10.21
CA SER A 18 9.45 -0.05 -10.43
C SER A 18 10.11 -0.69 -9.21
N VAL A 19 9.90 -0.13 -8.01
CA VAL A 19 10.52 -0.64 -6.78
C VAL A 19 10.00 -2.03 -6.39
N ALA A 20 8.86 -2.44 -6.94
CA ALA A 20 8.27 -3.76 -6.70
C ALA A 20 8.59 -4.77 -7.80
N SER A 21 9.33 -4.37 -8.83
CA SER A 21 9.61 -5.21 -10.00
C SER A 21 10.20 -6.56 -9.60
N GLY A 22 9.67 -7.61 -10.20
CA GLY A 22 10.10 -8.99 -9.93
C GLY A 22 9.37 -9.67 -8.78
N ARG A 23 8.49 -8.95 -8.07
CA ARG A 23 7.72 -9.51 -6.96
C ARG A 23 6.24 -9.24 -7.12
N VAL A 24 5.43 -10.11 -6.54
CA VAL A 24 4.00 -9.85 -6.34
C VAL A 24 3.89 -8.85 -5.20
N ALA A 25 3.25 -7.71 -5.43
CA ALA A 25 3.23 -6.61 -4.48
C ALA A 25 1.83 -6.14 -4.15
N LEU A 26 1.50 -6.07 -2.87
CA LEU A 26 0.28 -5.44 -2.39
C LEU A 26 0.58 -3.99 -2.02
N LEU A 27 -0.16 -3.06 -2.62
CA LEU A 27 -0.09 -1.65 -2.28
C LEU A 27 -1.35 -1.29 -1.49
N ALA A 28 -1.17 -0.67 -0.34
CA ALA A 28 -2.28 -0.18 0.47
C ALA A 28 -2.20 1.33 0.58
N LEU A 29 -3.07 2.03 -0.16
CA LEU A 29 -3.10 3.48 -0.22
C LEU A 29 -4.07 4.03 0.80
N GLY A 30 -3.65 5.04 1.56
CA GLY A 30 -4.48 5.74 2.52
C GLY A 30 -4.48 7.24 2.25
N PHE A 31 -5.67 7.85 2.27
CA PHE A 31 -5.85 9.26 1.91
C PHE A 31 -6.14 10.15 3.12
N SER A 32 -6.11 9.60 4.34
CA SER A 32 -6.30 10.36 5.57
C SER A 32 -5.50 9.74 6.70
N TYR A 33 -5.35 10.49 7.79
CA TYR A 33 -4.69 9.97 8.99
C TYR A 33 -5.45 8.75 9.55
N GLU A 34 -6.79 8.80 9.53
CA GLU A 34 -7.65 7.72 10.03
C GLU A 34 -7.57 6.47 9.18
N SER A 35 -7.24 6.59 7.90
CA SER A 35 -7.13 5.43 7.00
C SER A 35 -6.04 4.45 7.43
N ARG A 36 -5.11 4.88 8.29
CA ARG A 36 -4.02 4.01 8.76
C ARG A 36 -4.53 2.73 9.44
N PHE A 37 -5.69 2.81 10.11
CA PHE A 37 -6.26 1.61 10.76
C PHE A 37 -6.69 0.56 9.74
N ALA A 38 -7.33 1.01 8.66
CA ALA A 38 -7.72 0.10 7.58
C ALA A 38 -6.48 -0.45 6.87
N VAL A 39 -5.52 0.41 6.57
CA VAL A 39 -4.26 0.01 5.92
C VAL A 39 -3.54 -1.04 6.77
N GLU A 40 -3.40 -0.79 8.06
CA GLU A 40 -2.73 -1.72 8.97
C GLU A 40 -3.44 -3.07 9.05
N ALA A 41 -4.78 -3.08 9.01
CA ALA A 41 -5.54 -4.32 9.05
C ALA A 41 -5.29 -5.19 7.81
N TRP A 42 -5.30 -4.58 6.63
CA TRP A 42 -5.03 -5.28 5.38
C TRP A 42 -3.57 -5.78 5.31
N ILE A 43 -2.64 -4.89 5.62
CA ILE A 43 -1.22 -5.22 5.56
C ILE A 43 -0.85 -6.25 6.63
N GLY A 44 -1.41 -6.11 7.83
CA GLY A 44 -1.14 -7.08 8.91
C GLY A 44 -1.52 -8.49 8.54
N ARG A 45 -2.68 -8.66 7.92
CA ARG A 45 -3.13 -9.98 7.47
C ARG A 45 -2.28 -10.50 6.31
N PHE A 46 -1.97 -9.64 5.34
CA PHE A 46 -1.10 -10.01 4.23
C PHE A 46 0.28 -10.43 4.73
N ARG A 47 0.85 -9.66 5.65
CA ARG A 47 2.16 -9.94 6.22
C ARG A 47 2.17 -11.28 6.98
N LYS A 48 1.10 -11.58 7.69
CA LYS A 48 0.95 -12.84 8.39
C LYS A 48 0.99 -14.03 7.41
N ASP A 49 0.29 -13.89 6.29
CA ASP A 49 0.13 -15.00 5.34
C ASP A 49 1.28 -15.11 4.34
N PHE A 50 1.88 -13.98 3.95
CA PHE A 50 2.87 -13.94 2.87
C PHE A 50 4.20 -13.27 3.24
N GLY A 51 4.34 -12.80 4.49
CA GLY A 51 5.52 -12.03 4.90
C GLY A 51 6.83 -12.80 4.87
N ASP A 52 6.77 -14.12 4.91
CA ASP A 52 7.95 -14.99 4.85
C ASP A 52 8.30 -15.42 3.42
N LYS A 53 7.54 -14.98 2.42
CA LYS A 53 7.76 -15.35 1.02
C LYS A 53 8.59 -14.28 0.32
N PRO A 54 9.82 -14.62 -0.14
CA PRO A 54 10.70 -13.61 -0.75
C PRO A 54 10.18 -13.07 -2.07
N GLN A 55 9.25 -13.77 -2.72
CA GLN A 55 8.69 -13.34 -4.01
C GLN A 55 7.44 -12.47 -3.85
N ALA A 56 7.03 -12.20 -2.62
CA ALA A 56 5.92 -11.31 -2.31
C ALA A 56 6.41 -10.15 -1.46
N THR A 57 5.81 -8.99 -1.65
CA THR A 57 6.11 -7.80 -0.85
C THR A 57 4.86 -6.94 -0.70
N PHE A 58 4.98 -5.90 0.10
CA PHE A 58 3.89 -4.97 0.32
C PHE A 58 4.44 -3.57 0.54
N PHE A 59 3.60 -2.58 0.27
CA PHE A 59 3.92 -1.18 0.55
C PHE A 59 2.68 -0.50 1.11
N GLU A 60 2.87 0.21 2.22
CA GLU A 60 1.89 1.16 2.72
C GLU A 60 2.17 2.50 2.06
N VAL A 61 1.15 3.12 1.48
CA VAL A 61 1.32 4.31 0.66
C VAL A 61 0.43 5.45 1.19
N PRO A 62 0.95 6.25 2.14
CA PRO A 62 0.24 7.45 2.56
C PRO A 62 0.16 8.47 1.43
N MET A 63 -1.05 8.80 1.00
CA MET A 63 -1.32 9.76 -0.07
C MET A 63 -1.61 11.11 0.56
N ILE A 64 -0.59 11.99 0.61
CA ILE A 64 -0.68 13.28 1.30
C ILE A 64 -0.92 14.38 0.26
N GLY A 65 -2.14 14.93 0.27
CA GLY A 65 -2.60 15.84 -0.78
C GLY A 65 -2.12 17.28 -0.68
N GLY A 66 -1.45 17.68 0.40
CA GLY A 66 -1.00 19.06 0.55
C GLY A 66 -0.16 19.29 1.78
N MET A 67 0.53 20.43 1.80
CA MET A 67 1.49 20.76 2.85
C MET A 67 0.85 20.82 4.25
N ALA A 68 -0.38 21.30 4.33
CA ALA A 68 -1.08 21.40 5.62
C ALA A 68 -1.34 20.02 6.24
N ARG A 69 -1.58 19.00 5.39
CA ARG A 69 -1.81 17.64 5.86
C ARG A 69 -0.51 16.94 6.25
N LEU A 70 0.59 17.34 5.65
CA LEU A 70 1.91 16.79 5.92
C LEU A 70 2.27 16.90 7.39
N GLY A 71 2.10 18.09 7.99
CA GLY A 71 2.39 18.29 9.40
C GLY A 71 1.61 17.35 10.29
N LYS A 72 0.33 17.18 10.03
CA LYS A 72 -0.53 16.29 10.82
C LYS A 72 -0.06 14.83 10.76
N TRP A 73 0.26 14.35 9.57
CA TRP A 73 0.75 12.97 9.40
C TRP A 73 1.99 12.69 10.26
N PHE A 74 2.95 13.61 10.26
CA PHE A 74 4.22 13.39 10.93
C PHE A 74 4.21 13.78 12.40
N ILE A 75 3.46 14.82 12.77
CA ILE A 75 3.40 15.27 14.16
C ILE A 75 2.59 14.29 15.00
N ASP A 76 1.38 13.95 14.56
CA ASP A 76 0.46 13.14 15.35
C ASP A 76 0.88 11.68 15.41
N SER A 77 1.40 11.15 14.33
CA SER A 77 1.70 9.74 14.26
C SER A 77 3.09 9.37 14.74
N GLY A 78 4.03 10.30 14.68
CA GLY A 78 5.43 9.95 14.89
C GLY A 78 5.83 8.78 14.00
N MET A 79 5.40 8.80 12.74
CA MET A 79 5.49 7.65 11.83
C MET A 79 6.86 6.99 11.81
N ARG A 80 7.93 7.79 11.76
CA ARG A 80 9.28 7.24 11.74
C ARG A 80 9.65 6.57 13.06
N ARG A 81 9.10 7.06 14.18
CA ARG A 81 9.37 6.49 15.51
C ARG A 81 8.52 5.27 15.76
N GLY A 82 7.27 5.29 15.27
CA GLY A 82 6.34 4.20 15.45
C GLY A 82 6.56 3.02 14.52
N THR A 83 7.38 3.19 13.48
CA THR A 83 7.64 2.15 12.49
C THR A 83 9.03 1.58 12.70
N PRO A 84 9.18 0.26 12.91
CA PRO A 84 10.51 -0.34 13.01
C PRO A 84 11.39 0.02 11.81
N LYS A 85 12.68 0.21 12.04
CA LYS A 85 13.59 0.67 11.00
C LYS A 85 13.60 -0.26 9.78
N GLU A 86 13.50 -1.56 10.00
CA GLU A 86 13.45 -2.56 8.93
C GLU A 86 12.20 -2.44 8.06
N ASP A 87 11.17 -1.78 8.54
CA ASP A 87 9.92 -1.58 7.79
C ASP A 87 9.87 -0.23 7.06
N HIS A 88 10.89 0.63 7.22
CA HIS A 88 10.92 1.94 6.56
C HIS A 88 10.89 1.84 5.04
N GLU A 89 11.36 0.75 4.47
CA GLU A 89 11.33 0.52 3.02
C GLU A 89 10.00 -0.07 2.56
N HIS A 90 9.06 -0.29 3.46
CA HIS A 90 7.70 -0.72 3.15
C HIS A 90 6.69 0.42 3.21
N VAL A 91 7.12 1.63 3.51
CA VAL A 91 6.26 2.81 3.55
C VAL A 91 6.76 3.80 2.52
N ILE A 92 5.89 4.14 1.56
CA ILE A 92 6.18 5.10 0.49
C ILE A 92 5.19 6.24 0.61
N THR A 93 5.67 7.42 1.02
CA THR A 93 4.84 8.60 1.17
C THR A 93 4.77 9.37 -0.15
N VAL A 94 3.55 9.70 -0.58
CA VAL A 94 3.31 10.43 -1.82
C VAL A 94 2.83 11.84 -1.49
N TYR A 95 3.56 12.85 -1.94
CA TYR A 95 3.26 14.26 -1.69
C TYR A 95 2.68 14.89 -2.95
N GLY A 96 1.40 15.28 -2.89
CA GLY A 96 0.73 15.89 -4.04
C GLY A 96 0.31 14.87 -5.09
N GLY A 97 -0.38 15.34 -6.15
CA GLY A 97 -0.82 14.48 -7.24
C GLY A 97 -1.83 13.41 -6.86
N THR A 98 -2.58 13.62 -5.76
CA THR A 98 -3.48 12.60 -5.24
C THR A 98 -4.82 12.54 -5.97
N ASP A 99 -5.29 13.64 -6.55
CA ASP A 99 -6.61 13.68 -7.19
C ASP A 99 -6.77 12.72 -8.36
N PRO A 100 -5.81 12.61 -9.31
CA PRO A 100 -5.91 11.61 -10.35
C PRO A 100 -6.00 10.19 -9.81
N TRP A 101 -5.29 9.91 -8.73
CA TRP A 101 -5.33 8.58 -8.09
C TRP A 101 -6.66 8.31 -7.42
N LYS A 102 -7.27 9.32 -6.79
CA LYS A 102 -8.63 9.19 -6.25
C LYS A 102 -9.62 8.80 -7.34
N GLN A 103 -9.52 9.43 -8.51
CA GLN A 103 -10.38 9.12 -9.63
C GLN A 103 -10.17 7.69 -10.14
N ARG A 104 -8.92 7.28 -10.30
CA ARG A 104 -8.59 5.93 -10.77
C ARG A 104 -9.07 4.84 -9.82
N LEU A 105 -9.05 5.11 -8.52
CA LEU A 105 -9.42 4.15 -7.49
C LEU A 105 -10.90 4.17 -7.14
N GLY A 106 -11.67 5.11 -7.70
CA GLY A 106 -13.08 5.28 -7.33
C GLY A 106 -13.22 5.69 -5.87
N PHE A 107 -12.44 6.67 -5.44
CA PHE A 107 -12.41 7.12 -4.05
C PHE A 107 -13.80 7.49 -3.55
N LYS A 108 -14.20 6.93 -2.41
CA LYS A 108 -15.49 7.15 -1.78
C LYS A 108 -15.41 7.54 -0.31
N ALA A 109 -14.46 6.98 0.43
CA ALA A 109 -14.38 7.18 1.87
C ALA A 109 -12.94 7.50 2.28
N PRO A 110 -12.71 8.62 3.01
CA PRO A 110 -11.36 9.03 3.37
C PRO A 110 -10.69 8.12 4.39
N ASP A 111 -11.45 7.37 5.18
CA ASP A 111 -10.92 6.47 6.20
C ASP A 111 -10.72 5.03 5.72
N ALA A 112 -11.07 4.74 4.48
CA ALA A 112 -10.89 3.42 3.89
C ALA A 112 -9.48 3.24 3.33
N ALA A 113 -9.03 1.99 3.22
CA ALA A 113 -7.84 1.65 2.47
C ALA A 113 -8.20 1.36 1.02
N TYR A 114 -7.31 1.73 0.10
CA TYR A 114 -7.44 1.42 -1.31
C TYR A 114 -6.29 0.52 -1.71
N LEU A 115 -6.63 -0.67 -2.18
CA LEU A 115 -5.68 -1.77 -2.36
C LEU A 115 -5.48 -2.08 -3.82
N ILE A 116 -4.23 -2.30 -4.20
CA ILE A 116 -3.83 -2.68 -5.55
C ILE A 116 -2.86 -3.86 -5.43
N LEU A 117 -3.15 -4.95 -6.12
CA LEU A 117 -2.22 -6.06 -6.22
C LEU A 117 -1.53 -6.02 -7.59
N LEU A 118 -0.21 -6.00 -7.58
CA LEU A 118 0.61 -6.02 -8.78
C LEU A 118 1.27 -7.39 -8.96
N ASP A 119 1.36 -7.83 -10.20
CA ASP A 119 2.19 -8.99 -10.52
C ASP A 119 3.67 -8.59 -10.64
N GLN A 120 4.51 -9.54 -10.99
CA GLN A 120 5.97 -9.34 -11.09
C GLN A 120 6.37 -8.33 -12.17
N HIS A 121 5.46 -8.01 -13.08
CA HIS A 121 5.68 -7.06 -14.17
C HIS A 121 5.03 -5.71 -13.93
N GLY A 122 4.44 -5.50 -12.74
CA GLY A 122 3.79 -4.24 -12.40
C GLY A 122 2.39 -4.08 -12.98
N VAL A 123 1.78 -5.17 -13.43
CA VAL A 123 0.41 -5.16 -13.95
C VAL A 123 -0.57 -5.35 -12.81
N VAL A 124 -1.63 -4.53 -12.79
CA VAL A 124 -2.67 -4.64 -11.76
C VAL A 124 -3.49 -5.91 -12.00
N ARG A 125 -3.53 -6.77 -10.98
CA ARG A 125 -4.25 -8.04 -11.05
C ARG A 125 -5.48 -8.10 -10.16
N TRP A 126 -5.57 -7.22 -9.17
CA TRP A 126 -6.70 -7.17 -8.25
C TRP A 126 -6.75 -5.78 -7.62
N ARG A 127 -7.96 -5.29 -7.35
CA ARG A 127 -8.19 -4.01 -6.69
C ARG A 127 -9.35 -4.13 -5.73
N HIS A 128 -9.31 -3.34 -4.65
CA HIS A 128 -10.40 -3.24 -3.71
C HIS A 128 -10.29 -1.93 -2.92
N GLY A 129 -11.43 -1.36 -2.55
CA GLY A 129 -11.47 -0.19 -1.66
C GLY A 129 -12.42 -0.45 -0.51
N GLY A 130 -11.94 -0.24 0.72
CA GLY A 130 -12.80 -0.40 1.89
C GLY A 130 -12.04 -0.74 3.15
N MET A 131 -12.80 -0.95 4.22
CA MET A 131 -12.29 -1.48 5.47
C MET A 131 -11.93 -2.96 5.27
N PHE A 132 -11.16 -3.53 6.19
CA PHE A 132 -10.81 -4.94 6.08
C PHE A 132 -12.08 -5.79 6.04
N ASP A 133 -12.13 -6.69 5.07
CA ASP A 133 -13.24 -7.61 4.87
C ASP A 133 -12.67 -8.99 4.54
N GLU A 134 -13.05 -9.99 5.32
CA GLU A 134 -12.52 -11.34 5.20
C GLU A 134 -12.80 -11.95 3.83
N GLN A 135 -13.99 -11.74 3.30
CA GLN A 135 -14.35 -12.29 2.00
C GLN A 135 -13.53 -11.66 0.87
N ALA A 136 -13.37 -10.34 0.89
CA ALA A 136 -12.52 -9.66 -0.08
C ALA A 136 -11.07 -10.08 0.07
N TYR A 137 -10.60 -10.28 1.31
CA TYR A 137 -9.25 -10.77 1.56
C TYR A 137 -9.02 -12.15 0.97
N ARG A 138 -10.02 -13.04 1.01
CA ARG A 138 -9.90 -14.37 0.39
C ARG A 138 -9.65 -14.28 -1.10
N THR A 139 -10.30 -13.34 -1.79
CA THR A 139 -10.06 -13.14 -3.22
C THR A 139 -8.67 -12.60 -3.47
N LEU A 140 -8.19 -11.70 -2.62
CA LEU A 140 -6.81 -11.20 -2.67
C LEU A 140 -5.82 -12.36 -2.47
N SER A 141 -5.98 -13.13 -1.43
CA SER A 141 -5.11 -14.24 -1.08
C SER A 141 -5.01 -15.26 -2.21
N LYS A 142 -6.15 -15.59 -2.82
CA LYS A 142 -6.18 -16.49 -3.97
C LYS A 142 -5.38 -15.93 -5.14
N SER A 143 -5.55 -14.64 -5.43
CA SER A 143 -4.81 -13.98 -6.52
C SER A 143 -3.31 -14.00 -6.25
N VAL A 144 -2.89 -13.75 -5.02
CA VAL A 144 -1.47 -13.81 -4.65
C VAL A 144 -0.92 -15.22 -4.85
N SER A 145 -1.62 -16.23 -4.34
CA SER A 145 -1.17 -17.62 -4.48
C SER A 145 -1.08 -18.06 -5.94
N ASP A 146 -2.04 -17.64 -6.76
CA ASP A 146 -2.00 -17.94 -8.19
C ASP A 146 -0.79 -17.29 -8.86
N LEU A 147 -0.49 -16.04 -8.52
CA LEU A 147 0.65 -15.32 -9.10
C LEU A 147 1.99 -15.88 -8.63
N LEU A 148 2.04 -16.42 -7.43
CA LEU A 148 3.24 -17.08 -6.90
C LEU A 148 3.40 -18.51 -7.42
N GLY A 149 2.39 -19.04 -8.11
CA GLY A 149 2.41 -20.42 -8.60
C GLY A 149 2.24 -21.46 -7.49
N GLU A 150 1.62 -21.09 -6.37
CA GLU A 150 1.42 -21.99 -5.25
C GLU A 150 0.22 -22.90 -5.45
N PRO A 151 0.28 -24.16 -4.96
CA PRO A 151 -0.90 -25.03 -4.93
C PRO A 151 -1.96 -24.44 -4.02
N ARG A 152 -3.20 -24.61 -4.40
CA ARG A 152 -4.34 -24.15 -3.61
C ARG A 152 -4.79 -25.18 -2.59
#